data_65885ff6ddb1774e9e0fbec3c11a9b3f
#
_entry.id   65885ff6ddb1774e9e0fbec3c11a9b3f
#
_cell.length_a   1.000
_cell.length_b   1.000
_cell.length_c   1.000
_cell.angle_alpha   90.00
_cell.angle_beta   90.00
_cell.angle_gamma   90.00
#
_symmetry.space_group_name_H-M   'P 1'
#
loop_
_entity.id
_entity.type
_entity.pdbx_description
1 polymer ?
#
loop_
_entity_poly.entity_id
_entity_poly.type
_entity_poly.pdbx_seq_one_letter_code
_entity_poly.pdbx_strand_id
1 'polypeptide(L)'
;MTEEATDGKATSSRRRPIRVDPAFKHEVLSEPGGESLQQCFQCGTCTAGCIIAEQSDDYKGPRKIIRMAQLGLVDELLSSPELWFCATCYSCTEVCPQGVAAKDIIRVLQNLAVKKGYVPKGHQKIAKNIMKTGWAQKMSKFKLKKREKQGLPPLPETNLKEVEKLMKVTGLDKIAEAEKEEED
;
A
#
# COMPACT_ATOMS: atom_id res chain seq x y z
N MET A 1 -20.17 27.20 45.57
CA MET A 1 -20.16 26.71 44.19
C MET A 1 -18.80 26.99 43.65
N THR A 2 -17.91 26.00 43.73
CA THR A 2 -16.49 26.09 43.38
C THR A 2 -16.27 25.35 42.07
N GLU A 3 -15.90 26.11 41.02
CA GLU A 3 -15.50 25.58 39.72
C GLU A 3 -14.08 24.99 39.84
N GLU A 4 -13.97 23.68 39.68
CA GLU A 4 -12.71 22.99 39.54
C GLU A 4 -12.24 23.10 38.07
N ALA A 5 -11.21 23.88 37.84
CA ALA A 5 -10.48 23.95 36.58
C ALA A 5 -9.66 22.67 36.41
N THR A 6 -10.04 21.80 35.47
CA THR A 6 -9.23 20.64 35.07
C THR A 6 -8.08 21.11 34.17
N ASP A 7 -6.90 21.11 34.76
CA ASP A 7 -5.63 21.42 34.11
C ASP A 7 -5.27 20.34 33.08
N GLY A 8 -5.56 20.62 31.81
CA GLY A 8 -5.25 19.77 30.68
C GLY A 8 -3.76 19.78 30.37
N LYS A 9 -3.03 18.82 30.94
CA LYS A 9 -1.59 18.59 30.68
C LYS A 9 -1.39 18.19 29.22
N ALA A 10 -1.16 19.19 28.36
CA ALA A 10 -0.74 18.98 26.97
C ALA A 10 0.64 18.32 26.97
N THR A 11 0.70 17.02 26.73
CA THR A 11 1.94 16.30 26.47
C THR A 11 2.48 16.77 25.13
N SER A 12 3.49 17.65 25.18
CA SER A 12 4.27 18.08 24.03
C SER A 12 5.06 16.88 23.49
N SER A 13 4.42 16.08 22.64
CA SER A 13 5.08 15.12 21.78
C SER A 13 6.01 15.93 20.86
N ARG A 14 7.30 15.84 21.07
CA ARG A 14 8.31 16.41 20.17
C ARG A 14 8.11 15.79 18.80
N ARG A 15 7.44 16.51 17.90
CA ARG A 15 7.26 16.06 16.51
C ARG A 15 8.65 15.92 15.90
N ARG A 16 8.98 14.72 15.40
CA ARG A 16 10.23 14.53 14.63
C ARG A 16 10.23 15.53 13.48
N PRO A 17 11.38 16.17 13.17
CA PRO A 17 11.43 17.09 12.04
C PRO A 17 11.06 16.34 10.76
N ILE A 18 10.10 16.88 10.00
CA ILE A 18 9.69 16.32 8.72
C ILE A 18 10.84 16.51 7.74
N ARG A 19 11.32 15.40 7.16
CA ARG A 19 12.38 15.41 6.16
C ARG A 19 11.75 15.46 4.76
N VAL A 20 12.08 16.50 4.00
CA VAL A 20 11.63 16.70 2.63
C VAL A 20 12.76 16.36 1.67
N ASP A 21 12.48 15.50 0.69
CA ASP A 21 13.39 15.20 -0.43
C ASP A 21 12.80 15.75 -1.75
N PRO A 22 13.28 16.89 -2.25
CA PRO A 22 12.79 17.48 -3.49
C PRO A 22 13.05 16.61 -4.74
N ALA A 23 14.01 15.68 -4.68
CA ALA A 23 14.34 14.80 -5.79
C ALA A 23 13.32 13.65 -5.95
N PHE A 24 12.61 13.29 -4.87
CA PHE A 24 11.68 12.16 -4.87
C PHE A 24 10.59 12.25 -5.94
N LYS A 25 10.05 13.44 -6.20
CA LYS A 25 9.07 13.62 -7.28
C LYS A 25 9.62 13.22 -8.64
N HIS A 26 10.92 13.42 -8.88
CA HIS A 26 11.57 13.04 -10.14
C HIS A 26 11.79 11.53 -10.21
N GLU A 27 12.09 10.89 -9.07
CA GLU A 27 12.13 9.43 -8.96
C GLU A 27 10.78 8.83 -9.36
N VAL A 28 9.67 9.34 -8.80
CA VAL A 28 8.32 8.89 -9.15
C VAL A 28 8.00 9.12 -10.63
N LEU A 29 8.35 10.30 -11.19
CA LEU A 29 8.11 10.63 -12.59
C LEU A 29 8.86 9.73 -13.58
N SER A 30 10.02 9.19 -13.19
CA SER A 30 10.83 8.30 -14.02
C SER A 30 10.34 6.85 -14.01
N GLU A 31 9.47 6.49 -13.09
CA GLU A 31 8.89 5.14 -13.01
C GLU A 31 7.65 5.04 -13.91
N PRO A 32 7.48 3.93 -14.66
CA PRO A 32 6.29 3.73 -15.51
C PRO A 32 4.98 3.81 -14.71
N GLY A 33 4.10 4.73 -15.09
CA GLY A 33 2.84 5.04 -14.40
C GLY A 33 2.92 6.23 -13.44
N GLY A 34 4.10 6.83 -13.25
CA GLY A 34 4.32 8.02 -12.42
C GLY A 34 4.31 9.33 -13.20
N GLU A 35 4.31 9.31 -14.52
CA GLU A 35 4.59 10.42 -15.43
C GLU A 35 3.64 11.60 -15.23
N SER A 36 2.38 11.33 -14.86
CA SER A 36 1.34 12.37 -14.70
C SER A 36 1.34 13.05 -13.31
N LEU A 37 2.29 12.72 -12.42
CA LEU A 37 2.34 13.27 -11.06
C LEU A 37 2.32 14.82 -11.03
N GLN A 38 3.05 15.47 -11.92
CA GLN A 38 3.16 16.93 -11.96
C GLN A 38 1.90 17.62 -12.47
N GLN A 39 1.04 16.92 -13.21
CA GLN A 39 -0.20 17.48 -13.74
C GLN A 39 -1.27 17.71 -12.65
N CYS A 40 -1.07 17.13 -11.45
CA CYS A 40 -2.02 17.24 -10.36
C CYS A 40 -2.00 18.63 -9.72
N PHE A 41 -3.08 19.39 -9.88
CA PHE A 41 -3.29 20.71 -9.25
C PHE A 41 -4.13 20.66 -7.97
N GLN A 42 -4.31 19.47 -7.38
CA GLN A 42 -4.88 19.29 -6.04
C GLN A 42 -6.37 19.71 -5.88
N CYS A 43 -7.19 19.61 -6.92
CA CYS A 43 -8.62 19.98 -6.88
C CYS A 43 -9.48 19.14 -5.92
N GLY A 44 -9.08 17.91 -5.62
CA GLY A 44 -9.78 17.05 -4.68
C GLY A 44 -10.85 16.12 -5.29
N THR A 45 -11.18 16.23 -6.58
CA THR A 45 -12.20 15.40 -7.25
C THR A 45 -11.95 13.90 -7.07
N CYS A 46 -10.69 13.46 -7.14
CA CYS A 46 -10.31 12.06 -6.94
C CYS A 46 -10.59 11.57 -5.50
N THR A 47 -10.50 12.44 -4.50
CA THR A 47 -10.81 12.08 -3.10
C THR A 47 -12.31 12.09 -2.86
N ALA A 48 -13.05 13.07 -3.41
CA ALA A 48 -14.49 13.11 -3.31
C ALA A 48 -15.19 11.89 -3.93
N GLY A 49 -14.63 11.33 -5.01
CA GLY A 49 -15.14 10.12 -5.65
C GLY A 49 -14.51 8.81 -5.15
N CYS A 50 -13.75 8.85 -4.07
CA CYS A 50 -13.07 7.65 -3.57
C CYS A 50 -13.91 6.89 -2.54
N ILE A 51 -14.39 5.71 -2.92
CA ILE A 51 -15.20 4.85 -2.05
C ILE A 51 -14.50 4.48 -0.73
N ILE A 52 -13.17 4.33 -0.74
CA ILE A 52 -12.43 4.00 0.48
C ILE A 52 -12.32 5.22 1.41
N ALA A 53 -12.12 6.42 0.85
CA ALA A 53 -12.07 7.64 1.63
C ALA A 53 -13.43 8.00 2.25
N GLU A 54 -14.53 7.57 1.62
CA GLU A 54 -15.89 7.72 2.16
C GLU A 54 -16.15 6.77 3.33
N GLN A 55 -15.59 5.55 3.29
CA GLN A 55 -15.88 4.48 4.26
C GLN A 55 -14.88 4.40 5.41
N SER A 56 -13.75 5.10 5.35
CA SER A 56 -12.67 5.00 6.35
C SER A 56 -12.08 6.35 6.69
N ASP A 57 -12.17 6.72 7.96
CA ASP A 57 -11.53 7.93 8.51
C ASP A 57 -10.00 7.85 8.50
N ASP A 58 -9.43 6.65 8.45
CA ASP A 58 -7.99 6.41 8.42
C ASP A 58 -7.38 6.67 7.04
N TYR A 59 -8.20 6.77 5.99
CA TYR A 59 -7.75 7.03 4.62
C TYR A 59 -8.21 8.39 4.13
N LYS A 60 -7.29 9.34 4.01
CA LYS A 60 -7.60 10.72 3.57
C LYS A 60 -7.66 10.89 2.04
N GLY A 61 -7.66 9.78 1.30
CA GLY A 61 -7.87 9.73 -0.14
C GLY A 61 -6.64 9.99 -1.02
N PRO A 62 -6.79 9.77 -2.34
CA PRO A 62 -5.69 9.85 -3.30
C PRO A 62 -5.00 11.20 -3.34
N ARG A 63 -5.73 12.31 -3.18
CA ARG A 63 -5.18 13.67 -3.19
C ARG A 63 -4.05 13.86 -2.18
N LYS A 64 -4.23 13.36 -0.94
CA LYS A 64 -3.21 13.46 0.12
C LYS A 64 -1.94 12.71 -0.30
N ILE A 65 -2.07 11.48 -0.77
CA ILE A 65 -0.95 10.64 -1.21
C ILE A 65 -0.16 11.32 -2.32
N ILE A 66 -0.85 11.81 -3.36
CA ILE A 66 -0.21 12.51 -4.49
C ILE A 66 0.48 13.79 -4.00
N ARG A 67 -0.15 14.55 -3.09
CA ARG A 67 0.46 15.76 -2.54
C ARG A 67 1.73 15.48 -1.75
N MET A 68 1.74 14.43 -0.93
CA MET A 68 2.93 14.02 -0.19
C MET A 68 4.07 13.63 -1.14
N ALA A 69 3.77 12.94 -2.25
CA ALA A 69 4.76 12.61 -3.27
C ALA A 69 5.31 13.87 -3.96
N GLN A 70 4.46 14.84 -4.34
CA GLN A 70 4.88 16.11 -4.93
C GLN A 70 5.77 16.93 -3.99
N LEU A 71 5.51 16.88 -2.69
CA LEU A 71 6.28 17.58 -1.66
C LEU A 71 7.55 16.84 -1.25
N GLY A 72 7.75 15.59 -1.66
CA GLY A 72 8.90 14.79 -1.27
C GLY A 72 8.89 14.33 0.18
N LEU A 73 7.71 14.11 0.78
CA LEU A 73 7.54 13.58 2.13
C LEU A 73 7.74 12.06 2.15
N VAL A 74 8.96 11.61 1.83
CA VAL A 74 9.27 10.23 1.48
C VAL A 74 9.00 9.27 2.62
N ASP A 75 9.56 9.55 3.80
CA ASP A 75 9.50 8.63 4.92
C ASP A 75 8.06 8.51 5.44
N GLU A 76 7.35 9.63 5.60
CA GLU A 76 5.97 9.65 6.04
C GLU A 76 5.03 8.98 5.04
N LEU A 77 5.29 9.15 3.74
CA LEU A 77 4.45 8.60 2.68
C LEU A 77 4.64 7.09 2.54
N LEU A 78 5.89 6.64 2.41
CA LEU A 78 6.17 5.23 2.08
C LEU A 78 5.99 4.30 3.29
N SER A 79 6.17 4.81 4.53
CA SER A 79 5.88 4.04 5.74
C SER A 79 4.39 4.06 6.13
N SER A 80 3.59 4.95 5.51
CA SER A 80 2.18 5.09 5.87
C SER A 80 1.34 3.87 5.48
N PRO A 81 0.54 3.32 6.40
CA PRO A 81 -0.44 2.29 6.07
C PRO A 81 -1.52 2.78 5.10
N GLU A 82 -1.81 4.10 5.06
CA GLU A 82 -2.78 4.68 4.14
C GLU A 82 -2.47 4.36 2.67
N LEU A 83 -1.18 4.23 2.31
CA LEU A 83 -0.74 3.90 0.95
C LEU A 83 -1.32 2.56 0.45
N TRP A 84 -1.67 1.65 1.38
CA TRP A 84 -2.13 0.30 1.09
C TRP A 84 -3.66 0.14 1.12
N PHE A 85 -4.41 1.19 1.45
CA PHE A 85 -5.88 1.14 1.50
C PHE A 85 -6.54 1.22 0.12
N CYS A 86 -5.79 1.53 -0.93
CA CYS A 86 -6.30 1.66 -2.28
C CYS A 86 -6.91 0.35 -2.80
N ALA A 87 -8.22 0.35 -3.08
CA ALA A 87 -8.95 -0.81 -3.63
C ALA A 87 -8.72 -1.05 -5.14
N THR A 88 -7.88 -0.26 -5.79
CA THR A 88 -7.55 -0.42 -7.23
C THR A 88 -8.77 -0.34 -8.15
N CYS A 89 -9.77 0.49 -7.82
CA CYS A 89 -11.01 0.64 -8.59
C CYS A 89 -10.91 1.61 -9.77
N TYR A 90 -9.80 2.35 -9.91
CA TYR A 90 -9.55 3.37 -10.95
C TYR A 90 -10.45 4.60 -10.96
N SER A 91 -11.49 4.70 -10.14
CA SER A 91 -12.39 5.86 -10.12
C SER A 91 -11.66 7.20 -10.04
N CYS A 92 -10.59 7.28 -9.23
CA CYS A 92 -9.78 8.50 -9.09
C CYS A 92 -9.04 8.91 -10.38
N THR A 93 -8.72 7.95 -11.26
CA THR A 93 -8.12 8.20 -12.58
C THR A 93 -9.18 8.69 -13.55
N GLU A 94 -10.33 8.05 -13.59
CA GLU A 94 -11.43 8.37 -14.52
C GLU A 94 -12.04 9.75 -14.27
N VAL A 95 -12.20 10.16 -13.00
CA VAL A 95 -12.82 11.44 -12.65
C VAL A 95 -11.84 12.62 -12.69
N CYS A 96 -10.56 12.39 -13.01
CA CYS A 96 -9.55 13.43 -12.95
C CYS A 96 -9.65 14.41 -14.12
N PRO A 97 -9.94 15.73 -13.89
CA PRO A 97 -10.07 16.71 -14.98
C PRO A 97 -8.73 17.00 -15.70
N GLN A 98 -7.60 16.62 -15.10
CA GLN A 98 -6.27 16.79 -15.68
C GLN A 98 -5.70 15.48 -16.27
N GLY A 99 -6.48 14.41 -16.30
CA GLY A 99 -6.01 13.13 -16.80
C GLY A 99 -4.88 12.49 -15.96
N VAL A 100 -4.78 12.85 -14.67
CA VAL A 100 -3.77 12.25 -13.79
C VAL A 100 -4.12 10.80 -13.52
N ALA A 101 -3.20 9.89 -13.83
CA ALA A 101 -3.32 8.47 -13.54
C ALA A 101 -3.08 8.19 -12.05
N ALA A 102 -3.96 8.74 -11.18
CA ALA A 102 -3.78 8.77 -9.74
C ALA A 102 -3.56 7.37 -9.14
N LYS A 103 -4.28 6.36 -9.65
CA LYS A 103 -4.14 4.98 -9.20
C LYS A 103 -2.77 4.39 -9.58
N ASP A 104 -2.25 4.70 -10.77
CA ASP A 104 -0.96 4.17 -11.21
C ASP A 104 0.18 4.83 -10.44
N ILE A 105 0.09 6.13 -10.16
CA ILE A 105 1.00 6.80 -9.23
C ILE A 105 1.01 6.11 -7.86
N ILE A 106 -0.15 5.78 -7.29
CA ILE A 106 -0.22 5.05 -6.01
C ILE A 106 0.49 3.70 -6.12
N ARG A 107 0.35 2.97 -7.23
CA ARG A 107 1.05 1.71 -7.47
C ARG A 107 2.57 1.89 -7.53
N VAL A 108 3.04 2.92 -8.21
CA VAL A 108 4.47 3.29 -8.24
C VAL A 108 4.98 3.51 -6.82
N LEU A 109 4.25 4.30 -6.02
CA LEU A 109 4.62 4.57 -4.63
C LEU A 109 4.62 3.29 -3.77
N GLN A 110 3.66 2.38 -3.96
CA GLN A 110 3.65 1.07 -3.30
C GLN A 110 4.90 0.24 -3.67
N ASN A 111 5.28 0.24 -4.95
CA ASN A 111 6.50 -0.46 -5.41
C ASN A 111 7.77 0.16 -4.79
N LEU A 112 7.84 1.50 -4.73
CA LEU A 112 8.94 2.20 -4.08
C LEU A 112 8.99 1.92 -2.57
N ALA A 113 7.82 1.84 -1.90
CA ALA A 113 7.73 1.45 -0.50
C ALA A 113 8.30 0.04 -0.27
N VAL A 114 7.94 -0.92 -1.13
CA VAL A 114 8.49 -2.29 -1.08
C VAL A 114 10.00 -2.29 -1.28
N LYS A 115 10.52 -1.56 -2.28
CA LYS A 115 11.97 -1.43 -2.53
C LYS A 115 12.72 -0.89 -1.30
N LYS A 116 12.08 -0.01 -0.52
CA LYS A 116 12.61 0.54 0.75
C LYS A 116 12.31 -0.31 1.98
N GLY A 117 11.68 -1.49 1.80
CA GLY A 117 11.38 -2.45 2.86
C GLY A 117 10.11 -2.16 3.68
N TYR A 118 9.27 -1.21 3.25
CA TYR A 118 7.96 -0.96 3.85
C TYR A 118 6.92 -1.89 3.23
N VAL A 119 6.78 -3.09 3.80
CA VAL A 119 5.84 -4.11 3.29
C VAL A 119 4.84 -4.47 4.37
N PRO A 120 3.53 -4.36 4.13
CA PRO A 120 2.52 -4.78 5.10
C PRO A 120 2.63 -6.27 5.44
N LYS A 121 2.43 -6.62 6.71
CA LYS A 121 2.48 -8.03 7.21
C LYS A 121 1.59 -8.97 6.39
N GLY A 122 0.43 -8.47 5.90
CA GLY A 122 -0.46 -9.25 5.04
C GLY A 122 0.20 -9.68 3.73
N HIS A 123 0.93 -8.78 3.06
CA HIS A 123 1.64 -9.07 1.81
C HIS A 123 2.83 -10.02 2.04
N GLN A 124 3.58 -9.83 3.12
CA GLN A 124 4.64 -10.78 3.51
C GLN A 124 4.09 -12.19 3.74
N LYS A 125 2.93 -12.29 4.41
CA LYS A 125 2.27 -13.59 4.64
C LYS A 125 1.84 -14.25 3.32
N ILE A 126 1.36 -13.48 2.35
CA ILE A 126 1.04 -13.98 1.01
C ILE A 126 2.30 -14.50 0.32
N ALA A 127 3.39 -13.73 0.32
CA ALA A 127 4.67 -14.14 -0.25
C ALA A 127 5.19 -15.44 0.40
N LYS A 128 5.18 -15.53 1.74
CA LYS A 128 5.53 -16.76 2.49
C LYS A 128 4.65 -17.95 2.10
N ASN A 129 3.35 -17.75 1.88
CA ASN A 129 2.47 -18.83 1.44
C ASN A 129 2.80 -19.30 0.02
N ILE A 130 3.06 -18.37 -0.90
CA ILE A 130 3.45 -18.70 -2.28
C ILE A 130 4.72 -19.54 -2.29
N MET A 131 5.74 -19.15 -1.51
CA MET A 131 6.99 -19.94 -1.39
C MET A 131 6.74 -21.36 -0.91
N LYS A 132 5.85 -21.53 0.08
CA LYS A 132 5.61 -22.83 0.71
C LYS A 132 4.69 -23.76 -0.08
N THR A 133 3.73 -23.20 -0.82
CA THR A 133 2.62 -23.97 -1.40
C THR A 133 2.36 -23.69 -2.87
N GLY A 134 2.97 -22.66 -3.44
CA GLY A 134 2.65 -22.13 -4.77
C GLY A 134 1.33 -21.33 -4.83
N TRP A 135 0.65 -21.16 -3.68
CA TRP A 135 -0.65 -20.50 -3.61
C TRP A 135 -0.60 -19.26 -2.71
N ALA A 136 -1.25 -18.18 -3.13
CA ALA A 136 -1.34 -16.95 -2.33
C ALA A 136 -2.10 -17.16 -1.01
N GLN A 137 -3.09 -18.07 -1.02
CA GLN A 137 -3.87 -18.41 0.16
C GLN A 137 -3.68 -19.87 0.56
N LYS A 138 -3.51 -20.09 1.88
CA LYS A 138 -3.46 -21.45 2.42
C LYS A 138 -4.84 -22.10 2.30
N MET A 139 -4.89 -23.25 1.59
CA MET A 139 -6.09 -24.06 1.47
C MET A 139 -6.26 -24.95 2.68
N SER A 140 -7.29 -24.69 3.50
CA SER A 140 -7.60 -25.57 4.63
C SER A 140 -8.31 -26.86 4.18
N LYS A 141 -8.20 -27.91 4.97
CA LYS A 141 -8.89 -29.20 4.70
C LYS A 141 -10.42 -29.00 4.56
N PHE A 142 -11.00 -28.06 5.31
CA PHE A 142 -12.41 -27.72 5.21
C PHE A 142 -12.76 -27.13 3.83
N LYS A 143 -11.95 -26.20 3.32
CA LYS A 143 -12.16 -25.61 2.00
C LYS A 143 -12.04 -26.65 0.88
N LEU A 144 -11.08 -27.59 0.98
CA LEU A 144 -10.93 -28.68 0.03
C LEU A 144 -12.17 -29.59 0.02
N LYS A 145 -12.64 -30.04 1.20
CA LYS A 145 -13.87 -30.84 1.31
C LYS A 145 -15.11 -30.12 0.78
N LYS A 146 -15.23 -28.81 1.00
CA LYS A 146 -16.34 -28.00 0.45
C LYS A 146 -16.25 -27.95 -1.08
N ARG A 147 -15.05 -27.83 -1.64
CA ARG A 147 -14.81 -27.86 -3.07
C ARG A 147 -15.24 -29.19 -3.70
N GLU A 148 -14.86 -30.33 -3.09
CA GLU A 148 -15.27 -31.68 -3.53
C GLU A 148 -16.80 -31.84 -3.49
N LYS A 149 -17.46 -31.40 -2.41
CA LYS A 149 -18.93 -31.44 -2.29
C LYS A 149 -19.65 -30.63 -3.38
N GLN A 150 -18.98 -29.61 -3.95
CA GLN A 150 -19.52 -28.79 -5.03
C GLN A 150 -19.19 -29.35 -6.43
N GLY A 151 -18.57 -30.54 -6.52
CA GLY A 151 -18.19 -31.15 -7.80
C GLY A 151 -17.09 -30.41 -8.55
N LEU A 152 -16.32 -29.53 -7.85
CA LEU A 152 -15.24 -28.79 -8.47
C LEU A 152 -14.00 -29.67 -8.64
N PRO A 153 -13.23 -29.49 -9.74
CA PRO A 153 -12.02 -30.30 -9.97
C PRO A 153 -11.00 -30.12 -8.86
N PRO A 154 -10.13 -31.12 -8.62
CA PRO A 154 -9.03 -30.99 -7.67
C PRO A 154 -8.12 -29.80 -8.03
N LEU A 155 -7.41 -29.27 -7.03
CA LEU A 155 -6.42 -28.23 -7.28
C LEU A 155 -5.28 -28.80 -8.13
N PRO A 156 -4.78 -28.04 -9.13
CA PRO A 156 -3.62 -28.48 -9.89
C PRO A 156 -2.39 -28.59 -9.00
N GLU A 157 -1.52 -29.55 -9.30
CA GLU A 157 -0.23 -29.67 -8.65
C GLU A 157 0.65 -28.49 -9.01
N THR A 158 1.34 -27.94 -8.01
CA THR A 158 2.24 -26.80 -8.19
C THR A 158 3.68 -27.27 -8.23
N ASN A 159 4.42 -26.89 -9.27
CA ASN A 159 5.85 -27.13 -9.33
C ASN A 159 6.60 -26.12 -8.43
N LEU A 160 6.84 -26.50 -7.18
CA LEU A 160 7.50 -25.63 -6.19
C LEU A 160 8.91 -25.19 -6.61
N LYS A 161 9.63 -26.00 -7.39
CA LYS A 161 10.98 -25.65 -7.89
C LYS A 161 10.94 -24.47 -8.88
N GLU A 162 9.92 -24.43 -9.75
CA GLU A 162 9.72 -23.31 -10.66
C GLU A 162 9.28 -22.06 -9.91
N VAL A 163 8.36 -22.21 -8.95
CA VAL A 163 7.90 -21.09 -8.09
C VAL A 163 9.09 -20.48 -7.36
N GLU A 164 9.94 -21.31 -6.73
CA GLU A 164 11.14 -20.84 -6.02
C GLU A 164 12.11 -20.09 -6.96
N LYS A 165 12.33 -20.61 -8.16
CA LYS A 165 13.17 -19.97 -9.16
C LYS A 165 12.61 -18.59 -9.57
N LEU A 166 11.31 -18.53 -9.83
CA LEU A 166 10.63 -17.27 -10.17
C LEU A 166 10.71 -16.25 -9.04
N MET A 167 10.50 -16.69 -7.79
CA MET A 167 10.57 -15.81 -6.63
C MET A 167 11.97 -15.23 -6.43
N LYS A 168 13.03 -16.02 -6.62
CA LYS A 168 14.42 -15.56 -6.56
C LYS A 168 14.73 -14.54 -7.67
N VAL A 169 14.29 -14.79 -8.89
CA VAL A 169 14.52 -13.88 -10.03
C VAL A 169 13.77 -12.55 -9.85
N THR A 170 12.56 -12.58 -9.28
CA THR A 170 11.74 -11.38 -9.04
C THR A 170 12.06 -10.67 -7.73
N GLY A 171 12.86 -11.27 -6.84
CA GLY A 171 13.17 -10.74 -5.51
C GLY A 171 11.99 -10.83 -4.52
N LEU A 172 10.96 -11.62 -4.82
CA LEU A 172 9.81 -11.80 -3.93
C LEU A 172 10.18 -12.61 -2.66
N ASP A 173 11.21 -13.42 -2.72
CA ASP A 173 11.83 -14.13 -1.59
C ASP A 173 12.30 -13.14 -0.51
N LYS A 174 12.98 -12.04 -0.90
CA LYS A 174 13.43 -10.99 0.02
C LYS A 174 12.26 -10.31 0.74
N ILE A 175 11.13 -10.15 0.06
CA ILE A 175 9.90 -9.59 0.65
C ILE A 175 9.31 -10.55 1.68
N ALA A 176 9.37 -11.85 1.41
CA ALA A 176 8.89 -12.89 2.32
C ALA A 176 9.73 -12.96 3.61
N GLU A 177 11.04 -12.67 3.52
CA GLU A 177 12.00 -12.75 4.62
C GLU A 177 12.17 -11.43 5.37
N ALA A 178 11.69 -10.30 4.82
CA ALA A 178 11.81 -9.00 5.44
C ALA A 178 11.02 -8.95 6.76
N GLU A 179 11.66 -9.27 7.86
CA GLU A 179 11.20 -8.97 9.21
C GLU A 179 11.69 -7.56 9.55
N LYS A 180 10.80 -6.56 9.53
CA LYS A 180 11.08 -5.33 10.25
C LYS A 180 10.73 -5.58 11.70
N GLU A 181 11.74 -5.49 12.56
CA GLU A 181 11.58 -5.34 13.99
C GLU A 181 10.65 -4.15 14.23
N GLU A 182 9.54 -4.40 14.90
CA GLU A 182 8.72 -3.32 15.43
C GLU A 182 9.50 -2.76 16.61
N GLU A 183 10.01 -1.55 16.47
CA GLU A 183 10.33 -0.72 17.63
C GLU A 183 8.98 -0.40 18.30
N ASP A 184 8.77 -0.99 19.50
CA ASP A 184 7.71 -0.69 20.45
C ASP A 184 7.67 0.80 20.84
#